data_975daeba0988718fb0f23b5dde16bfcc
#
_entry.id   975daeba0988718fb0f23b5dde16bfcc
#
_cell.length_a   1.000
_cell.length_b   1.000
_cell.length_c   1.000
_cell.angle_alpha   90.00
_cell.angle_beta   90.00
_cell.angle_gamma   90.00
#
_symmetry.space_group_name_H-M   'P 1'
#
loop_
_entity.id
_entity.type
_entity.pdbx_description
1 polymer ?
#
loop_
_entity_poly.entity_id
_entity_poly.type
_entity_poly.pdbx_seq_one_letter_code
_entity_poly.pdbx_strand_id
1 'polypeptide(L)'
;TGCKNRKLIWGDYDMAQYYVHNLRQGGSPAPAGYSSWLDYWEKKTGSSAGTCHRVGCYKTATDGAHVQIVNGGNEWYIVPLCHSCNTQFGSNFYVNGPLVPVNPIYSIKW
;
A
#
# COMPACT_ATOMS: atom_id res chain seq x y z
N THR A 1 -19.52 3.26 -20.79
CA THR A 1 -18.57 4.15 -21.41
C THR A 1 -17.22 3.49 -21.56
N GLY A 2 -16.38 4.09 -22.37
CA GLY A 2 -15.07 3.55 -22.61
C GLY A 2 -14.22 3.42 -21.38
N CYS A 3 -14.38 4.29 -20.40
CA CYS A 3 -13.53 4.20 -19.22
C CYS A 3 -13.81 2.96 -18.39
N LYS A 4 -14.93 2.34 -18.55
CA LYS A 4 -15.19 1.10 -17.83
C LYS A 4 -14.31 -0.03 -18.26
N ASN A 5 -13.86 0.02 -19.50
CA ASN A 5 -13.04 -1.04 -20.07
C ASN A 5 -11.58 -0.68 -20.07
N ARG A 6 -11.27 0.52 -19.60
CA ARG A 6 -9.90 0.95 -19.58
C ARG A 6 -9.15 0.16 -18.53
N LYS A 7 -8.04 -0.41 -18.96
CA LYS A 7 -7.18 -1.11 -18.05
C LYS A 7 -6.55 -0.11 -17.09
N LEU A 8 -6.69 -0.34 -15.80
CA LEU A 8 -6.05 0.49 -14.81
C LEU A 8 -4.58 0.15 -14.73
N ILE A 9 -3.77 1.17 -14.58
CA ILE A 9 -2.36 1.01 -14.27
C ILE A 9 -2.12 1.62 -12.91
N TRP A 10 -1.05 1.20 -12.26
CA TRP A 10 -0.72 1.74 -10.95
C TRP A 10 -0.52 3.25 -11.06
N GLY A 11 -1.13 3.99 -10.14
CA GLY A 11 -1.10 5.44 -10.17
C GLY A 11 -2.20 6.09 -10.96
N ASP A 12 -2.95 5.31 -11.73
CA ASP A 12 -4.14 5.81 -12.39
C ASP A 12 -5.28 5.90 -11.36
N TYR A 13 -6.46 6.24 -11.80
CA TYR A 13 -7.58 6.63 -10.95
C TYR A 13 -8.22 5.49 -10.17
N ASP A 14 -7.40 4.76 -9.44
CA ASP A 14 -7.95 3.72 -8.56
C ASP A 14 -8.49 4.39 -7.31
N MET A 15 -9.78 4.70 -7.34
CA MET A 15 -10.47 5.28 -6.19
C MET A 15 -11.10 4.22 -5.31
N ALA A 16 -10.84 2.96 -5.59
CA ALA A 16 -11.42 1.88 -4.80
C ALA A 16 -10.89 1.92 -3.38
N GLN A 17 -11.74 1.49 -2.47
CA GLN A 17 -11.36 1.31 -1.07
C GLN A 17 -11.20 -0.18 -0.81
N TYR A 18 -10.24 -0.50 0.04
CA TYR A 18 -9.94 -1.88 0.38
C TYR A 18 -9.97 -2.03 1.90
N TYR A 19 -10.56 -3.10 2.37
CA TYR A 19 -10.51 -3.44 3.79
C TYR A 19 -9.29 -4.31 4.00
N VAL A 20 -8.33 -3.80 4.76
CA VAL A 20 -7.02 -4.43 4.84
C VAL A 20 -6.64 -4.74 6.28
N HIS A 21 -5.77 -5.73 6.42
CA HIS A 21 -5.16 -6.11 7.68
C HIS A 21 -3.73 -5.59 7.67
N ASN A 22 -3.35 -4.82 8.68
CA ASN A 22 -2.03 -4.23 8.76
C ASN A 22 -1.03 -5.23 9.33
N LEU A 23 -0.04 -5.58 8.53
CA LEU A 23 0.95 -6.57 8.92
C LEU A 23 2.11 -5.94 9.67
N ARG A 24 2.67 -6.69 10.61
CA ARG A 24 3.84 -6.22 11.33
C ARG A 24 5.09 -6.61 10.57
N GLN A 25 5.61 -5.66 9.80
CA GLN A 25 6.80 -5.86 9.00
C GLN A 25 7.86 -4.81 9.29
N GLY A 26 7.88 -4.33 10.52
CA GLY A 26 8.85 -3.33 10.93
C GLY A 26 10.27 -3.85 10.76
N GLY A 27 11.14 -3.02 10.23
CA GLY A 27 12.51 -3.39 10.01
C GLY A 27 12.77 -4.11 8.69
N SER A 28 11.75 -4.35 7.89
CA SER A 28 11.94 -4.96 6.58
C SER A 28 12.70 -4.01 5.66
N PRO A 29 13.79 -4.45 5.05
CA PRO A 29 14.54 -3.58 4.15
C PRO A 29 13.74 -3.29 2.89
N ALA A 30 13.97 -2.11 2.32
CA ALA A 30 13.39 -1.76 1.04
C ALA A 30 13.91 -2.70 -0.05
N PRO A 31 13.13 -2.91 -1.12
CA PRO A 31 13.64 -3.69 -2.24
C PRO A 31 14.84 -3.01 -2.89
N ALA A 32 15.68 -3.79 -3.53
CA ALA A 32 16.84 -3.25 -4.25
C ALA A 32 16.37 -2.23 -5.28
N GLY A 33 17.04 -1.08 -5.31
CA GLY A 33 16.70 0.00 -6.23
C GLY A 33 15.71 1.01 -5.69
N TYR A 34 15.25 0.84 -4.46
CA TYR A 34 14.28 1.74 -3.83
C TYR A 34 14.81 2.17 -2.46
N SER A 35 14.56 3.42 -2.11
CA SER A 35 15.03 3.95 -0.83
C SER A 35 14.16 3.53 0.34
N SER A 36 12.92 3.15 0.08
CA SER A 36 11.96 2.75 1.10
C SER A 36 10.80 2.03 0.44
N TRP A 37 9.93 1.42 1.25
CA TRP A 37 8.71 0.82 0.72
C TRP A 37 7.77 1.90 0.20
N LEU A 38 7.78 3.10 0.77
CA LEU A 38 7.01 4.22 0.25
C LEU A 38 7.52 4.63 -1.13
N ASP A 39 8.84 4.70 -1.29
CA ASP A 39 9.48 4.99 -2.57
C ASP A 39 9.10 3.93 -3.60
N TYR A 40 9.09 2.66 -3.20
CA TYR A 40 8.66 1.56 -4.05
C TYR A 40 7.24 1.79 -4.55
N TRP A 41 6.32 2.14 -3.64
CA TRP A 41 4.94 2.42 -4.01
C TRP A 41 4.85 3.60 -4.99
N GLU A 42 5.57 4.68 -4.70
CA GLU A 42 5.52 5.87 -5.55
C GLU A 42 6.06 5.59 -6.95
N LYS A 43 7.13 4.84 -7.05
CA LYS A 43 7.71 4.52 -8.36
C LYS A 43 6.86 3.54 -9.15
N LYS A 44 6.24 2.59 -8.48
CA LYS A 44 5.36 1.63 -9.16
C LYS A 44 4.08 2.29 -9.64
N THR A 45 3.55 3.24 -8.89
CA THR A 45 2.30 3.92 -9.26
C THR A 45 2.55 5.14 -10.15
N GLY A 46 3.74 5.70 -10.11
CA GLY A 46 4.02 6.97 -10.78
C GLY A 46 3.37 8.15 -10.10
N SER A 47 2.95 8.01 -8.86
CA SER A 47 2.23 9.04 -8.12
C SER A 47 2.92 9.33 -6.80
N SER A 48 2.72 10.57 -6.32
CA SER A 48 3.15 10.94 -4.98
C SER A 48 2.17 10.34 -3.97
N ALA A 49 2.69 9.88 -2.85
CA ALA A 49 1.85 9.29 -1.80
C ALA A 49 0.88 10.29 -1.18
N GLY A 50 1.32 11.52 -0.97
CA GLY A 50 0.47 12.56 -0.41
C GLY A 50 0.10 12.29 1.05
N THR A 51 -1.20 12.19 1.32
CA THR A 51 -1.69 11.94 2.66
C THR A 51 -1.87 10.45 2.91
N CYS A 52 -1.93 10.10 4.20
CA CYS A 52 -2.19 8.73 4.63
C CYS A 52 -3.43 8.18 3.93
N HIS A 53 -3.33 6.99 3.38
CA HIS A 53 -4.42 6.40 2.61
C HIS A 53 -5.50 5.77 3.47
N ARG A 54 -5.30 5.69 4.78
CA ARG A 54 -6.38 5.22 5.65
C ARG A 54 -7.55 6.16 5.55
N VAL A 55 -8.72 5.62 5.30
CA VAL A 55 -9.94 6.42 5.16
C VAL A 55 -10.16 7.22 6.44
N GLY A 56 -10.32 8.52 6.29
CA GLY A 56 -10.53 9.43 7.41
C GLY A 56 -9.27 9.98 8.04
N CYS A 57 -8.09 9.57 7.59
CA CYS A 57 -6.83 10.10 8.11
C CYS A 57 -6.26 11.09 7.10
N TYR A 58 -5.87 12.26 7.59
CA TYR A 58 -5.37 13.34 6.72
C TYR A 58 -3.93 13.72 7.02
N LYS A 59 -3.23 12.91 7.79
CA LYS A 59 -1.82 13.15 8.07
C LYS A 59 -0.99 12.81 6.84
N THR A 60 0.20 13.38 6.76
CA THR A 60 1.11 13.07 5.67
C THR A 60 1.50 11.58 5.71
N ALA A 61 1.48 10.93 4.56
CA ALA A 61 1.96 9.57 4.45
C ALA A 61 3.48 9.56 4.53
N THR A 62 4.02 8.71 5.37
CA THR A 62 5.47 8.60 5.57
C THR A 62 5.97 7.18 5.40
N ASP A 63 5.09 6.20 5.48
CA ASP A 63 5.48 4.79 5.51
C ASP A 63 4.81 4.03 4.38
N GLY A 64 5.53 3.11 3.77
CA GLY A 64 4.93 2.12 2.90
C GLY A 64 4.55 0.92 3.74
N ALA A 65 3.27 0.84 4.09
CA ALA A 65 2.80 -0.20 4.99
C ALA A 65 2.51 -1.50 4.25
N HIS A 66 2.82 -2.61 4.90
CA HIS A 66 2.53 -3.95 4.37
C HIS A 66 1.15 -4.36 4.85
N VAL A 67 0.28 -4.69 3.91
CA VAL A 67 -1.09 -5.07 4.26
C VAL A 67 -1.52 -6.29 3.43
N GLN A 68 -2.51 -7.00 3.95
CA GLN A 68 -3.24 -8.01 3.19
C GLN A 68 -4.68 -7.58 3.09
N ILE A 69 -5.35 -7.92 1.99
CA ILE A 69 -6.77 -7.66 1.86
C ILE A 69 -7.51 -8.69 2.70
N VAL A 70 -8.39 -8.22 3.58
CA VAL A 70 -9.18 -9.12 4.43
C VAL A 70 -10.04 -10.00 3.53
N ASN A 71 -9.95 -11.31 3.74
CA ASN A 71 -10.62 -12.31 2.92
C ASN A 71 -10.19 -12.29 1.45
N GLY A 72 -9.04 -11.70 1.17
CA GLY A 72 -8.56 -11.56 -0.20
C GLY A 72 -7.38 -12.45 -0.55
N GLY A 73 -7.05 -13.41 0.30
CA GLY A 73 -5.92 -14.31 0.06
C GLY A 73 -4.69 -13.86 0.82
N ASN A 74 -3.55 -14.42 0.45
CA ASN A 74 -2.31 -14.24 1.19
C ASN A 74 -1.35 -13.26 0.55
N GLU A 75 -1.75 -12.59 -0.51
CA GLU A 75 -0.88 -11.64 -1.17
C GLU A 75 -0.67 -10.40 -0.30
N TRP A 76 0.55 -9.90 -0.37
CA TRP A 76 0.92 -8.69 0.38
C TRP A 76 0.95 -7.50 -0.57
N TYR A 77 0.57 -6.36 -0.02
CA TYR A 77 0.53 -5.11 -0.77
C TYR A 77 1.14 -4.00 0.04
N ILE A 78 1.60 -2.96 -0.66
CA ILE A 78 2.08 -1.74 -0.03
C ILE A 78 1.03 -0.66 -0.22
N VAL A 79 0.77 0.09 0.84
CA VAL A 79 -0.11 1.26 0.80
C VAL A 79 0.51 2.35 1.67
N PRO A 80 0.45 3.62 1.23
CA PRO A 80 1.03 4.71 2.02
C PRO A 80 0.20 5.01 3.26
N LEU A 81 0.84 4.98 4.41
CA LEU A 81 0.22 5.36 5.68
C LEU A 81 1.11 6.33 6.42
N CYS A 82 0.51 7.13 7.31
CA CYS A 82 1.30 7.85 8.29
C CYS A 82 1.84 6.86 9.31
N HIS A 83 2.88 7.25 10.03
CA HIS A 83 3.53 6.35 10.97
C HIS A 83 2.57 5.86 12.06
N SER A 84 1.72 6.76 12.55
CA SER A 84 0.74 6.43 13.58
C SER A 84 -0.21 5.30 13.13
N CYS A 85 -0.71 5.38 11.90
CA CYS A 85 -1.58 4.32 11.38
C CYS A 85 -0.81 3.05 11.10
N ASN A 86 0.41 3.19 10.57
CA ASN A 86 1.22 2.02 10.24
C ASN A 86 1.61 1.21 11.47
N THR A 87 1.75 1.83 12.61
CA THR A 87 2.13 1.11 13.83
C THR A 87 0.97 0.40 14.51
N GLN A 88 -0.24 0.52 14.00
CA GLN A 88 -1.39 -0.22 14.50
C GLN A 88 -1.40 -1.63 13.91
N PHE A 89 -0.42 -2.42 14.30
CA PHE A 89 -0.25 -3.77 13.77
C PHE A 89 -1.39 -4.67 14.20
N GLY A 90 -1.81 -5.53 13.28
CA GLY A 90 -2.90 -6.45 13.54
C GLY A 90 -4.28 -5.82 13.43
N SER A 91 -4.35 -4.52 13.17
CA SER A 91 -5.64 -3.84 13.01
C SER A 91 -6.14 -3.96 11.58
N ASN A 92 -7.44 -3.95 11.44
CA ASN A 92 -8.10 -3.94 10.13
C ASN A 92 -8.76 -2.59 9.94
N PHE A 93 -8.61 -2.01 8.75
CA PHE A 93 -9.24 -0.74 8.44
C PHE A 93 -9.33 -0.56 6.93
N TYR A 94 -10.12 0.43 6.51
CA TYR A 94 -10.25 0.75 5.10
C TYR A 94 -9.17 1.72 4.66
N VAL A 95 -8.65 1.48 3.47
CA VAL A 95 -7.69 2.38 2.84
C VAL A 95 -8.16 2.68 1.42
N ASN A 96 -7.74 3.83 0.92
CA ASN A 96 -7.90 4.16 -0.49
C ASN A 96 -6.74 3.56 -1.28
N GLY A 97 -7.03 3.04 -2.47
CA GLY A 97 -5.99 2.52 -3.35
C GLY A 97 -5.18 3.61 -4.02
N PRO A 98 -4.29 3.20 -4.91
CA PRO A 98 -4.05 1.80 -5.28
C PRO A 98 -3.17 1.07 -4.28
N LEU A 99 -3.31 -0.24 -4.26
CA LEU A 99 -2.41 -1.12 -3.52
C LEU A 99 -1.40 -1.70 -4.51
N VAL A 100 -0.13 -1.68 -4.15
CA VAL A 100 0.92 -2.21 -5.02
C VAL A 100 1.36 -3.58 -4.49
N PRO A 101 1.27 -4.64 -5.29
CA PRO A 101 1.68 -5.96 -4.81
C PRO A 101 3.17 -6.01 -4.50
N VAL A 102 3.51 -6.73 -3.46
CA VAL A 102 4.90 -6.99 -3.12
C VAL A 102 5.36 -8.17 -3.97
N ASN A 103 6.47 -7.97 -4.68
CA ASN A 103 7.05 -9.06 -5.45
C ASN A 103 7.36 -10.23 -4.51
N PRO A 104 6.94 -11.46 -4.86
CA PRO A 104 7.16 -12.61 -3.97
C PRO A 104 8.59 -12.82 -3.54
N ILE A 105 9.55 -12.46 -4.37
CA ILE A 105 10.96 -12.61 -4.03
C ILE A 105 11.33 -11.73 -2.82
N TYR A 106 10.63 -10.64 -2.61
CA TYR A 106 10.87 -9.79 -1.46
C TYR A 106 10.17 -10.31 -0.22
N SER A 107 9.01 -10.91 -0.38
CA SER A 107 8.22 -11.34 0.77
C SER A 107 8.80 -12.58 1.45
N ILE A 108 9.54 -13.42 0.74
CA ILE A 108 10.10 -14.61 1.36
C ILE A 108 11.23 -14.31 2.34
N LYS A 109 11.64 -13.08 2.45
CA LYS A 109 12.70 -12.69 3.36
C LYS A 109 12.20 -12.30 4.74
N TRP A 110 10.93 -12.35 4.94
CA TRP A 110 10.31 -11.94 6.21
C TRP A 110 10.06 -13.13 7.17
#